data_2a71ac21826edaf31d190d085787aaad
#
_entry.id   2a71ac21826edaf31d190d085787aaad
#
_cell.length_a   1.000
_cell.length_b   1.000
_cell.length_c   1.000
_cell.angle_alpha   90.00
_cell.angle_beta   90.00
_cell.angle_gamma   90.00
#
_symmetry.space_group_name_H-M   'P 1'
#
loop_
_entity.id
_entity.type
_entity.pdbx_description
1 polymer ?
#
loop_
_entity_poly.entity_id
_entity_poly.type
_entity_poly.pdbx_seq_one_letter_code
_entity_poly.pdbx_strand_id
1 'polypeptide(L)'
;DDASSFIKDHTCVSEAETPLLSVRNLKVHFPVRQGLLQRVVGHVKAVDGIDFDVYRGQTLGLVGESGCGKTTAGRAILQLQKSTAGEVMFDGSAVSSFSRRQMRPLRQEMQIIFQDPFGSMNPRMTIQAAIIEPMKLQRIGSSRTDRIDRAVALLEEVGMLPEHLRRYPHEFSGGQRQRICIARSLAVEPQFIICDESVSVLDVSVQAQVLNLL
;
A
#
# COMPACT_ATOMS: atom_id res chain seq x y z
N ASP A 1 -32.04 -4.00 4.32
CA ASP A 1 -32.05 -2.58 3.93
C ASP A 1 -30.75 -2.28 3.21
N ASP A 2 -30.93 -1.82 1.99
CA ASP A 2 -29.99 -1.65 0.89
C ASP A 2 -28.79 -0.76 1.21
N ALA A 3 -27.59 -1.33 1.11
CA ALA A 3 -26.33 -0.61 1.02
C ALA A 3 -25.68 -0.75 -0.37
N SER A 4 -26.50 -0.80 -1.45
CA SER A 4 -26.02 -1.05 -2.82
C SER A 4 -26.04 0.18 -3.74
N SER A 5 -25.88 1.38 -3.21
CA SER A 5 -25.87 2.56 -4.09
C SER A 5 -24.90 3.62 -3.62
N PHE A 6 -23.64 3.59 -4.10
CA PHE A 6 -22.82 4.79 -4.35
C PHE A 6 -21.47 4.40 -4.98
N ILE A 7 -21.53 3.73 -6.14
CA ILE A 7 -20.41 3.78 -7.07
C ILE A 7 -20.78 4.88 -8.08
N LYS A 8 -20.19 6.07 -7.94
CA LYS A 8 -20.23 7.05 -9.03
C LYS A 8 -19.09 6.74 -9.97
N ASP A 9 -19.44 6.12 -11.09
CA ASP A 9 -18.62 6.04 -12.28
C ASP A 9 -18.33 7.44 -12.83
N HIS A 10 -17.07 7.80 -12.82
CA HIS A 10 -16.55 8.84 -13.71
C HIS A 10 -15.24 8.35 -14.31
N THR A 11 -15.36 7.56 -15.37
CA THR A 11 -14.46 7.59 -16.54
C THR A 11 -14.94 6.56 -17.55
N CYS A 12 -15.14 6.97 -18.81
CA CYS A 12 -15.31 6.08 -19.95
C CYS A 12 -14.05 5.22 -20.12
N VAL A 13 -14.07 4.01 -19.61
CA VAL A 13 -13.05 2.99 -19.89
C VAL A 13 -13.46 2.36 -21.22
N SER A 14 -12.59 2.43 -22.23
CA SER A 14 -12.80 1.72 -23.49
C SER A 14 -12.82 0.21 -23.23
N GLU A 15 -13.73 -0.53 -23.85
CA GLU A 15 -14.03 -1.96 -23.64
C GLU A 15 -12.85 -2.93 -23.93
N ALA A 16 -11.59 -2.47 -24.03
CA ALA A 16 -10.42 -3.26 -24.44
C ALA A 16 -9.26 -3.27 -23.43
N GLU A 17 -9.36 -2.59 -22.29
CA GLU A 17 -8.24 -2.55 -21.35
C GLU A 17 -8.35 -3.68 -20.30
N THR A 18 -7.29 -4.50 -20.20
CA THR A 18 -7.17 -5.49 -19.11
C THR A 18 -6.89 -4.76 -17.78
N PRO A 19 -7.61 -5.09 -16.71
CA PRO A 19 -7.36 -4.45 -15.41
C PRO A 19 -5.96 -4.78 -14.90
N LEU A 20 -5.30 -3.78 -14.31
CA LEU A 20 -4.03 -3.98 -13.62
C LEU A 20 -4.21 -4.85 -12.37
N LEU A 21 -5.30 -4.61 -11.63
CA LEU A 21 -5.71 -5.40 -10.48
C LEU A 21 -7.15 -5.85 -10.66
N SER A 22 -7.40 -7.13 -10.47
CA SER A 22 -8.75 -7.70 -10.42
C SER A 22 -8.92 -8.50 -9.15
N VAL A 23 -9.95 -8.21 -8.39
CA VAL A 23 -10.31 -8.88 -7.14
C VAL A 23 -11.67 -9.53 -7.32
N ARG A 24 -11.79 -10.82 -7.00
CA ARG A 24 -13.03 -11.59 -7.14
C ARG A 24 -13.32 -12.36 -5.87
N ASN A 25 -14.51 -12.12 -5.30
CA ASN A 25 -15.05 -12.79 -4.12
C ASN A 25 -14.03 -12.92 -2.97
N LEU A 26 -13.24 -11.86 -2.74
CA LEU A 26 -12.18 -11.87 -1.73
C LEU A 26 -12.79 -11.96 -0.33
N LYS A 27 -12.38 -12.99 0.43
CA LYS A 27 -12.81 -13.23 1.81
C LYS A 27 -11.61 -13.34 2.74
N VAL A 28 -11.71 -12.67 3.89
CA VAL A 28 -10.73 -12.78 4.98
C VAL A 28 -11.50 -12.99 6.28
N HIS A 29 -11.49 -14.22 6.77
CA HIS A 29 -12.14 -14.62 8.00
C HIS A 29 -11.10 -15.01 9.03
N PHE A 30 -11.15 -14.43 10.22
CA PHE A 30 -10.26 -14.74 11.33
C PHE A 30 -10.92 -15.74 12.27
N PRO A 31 -10.30 -16.90 12.54
CA PRO A 31 -10.86 -17.87 13.48
C PRO A 31 -10.83 -17.32 14.92
N VAL A 32 -11.98 -17.34 15.59
CA VAL A 32 -12.08 -17.07 17.03
C VAL A 32 -11.81 -18.37 17.78
N ARG A 33 -10.72 -18.39 18.55
CA ARG A 33 -10.32 -19.55 19.34
C ARG A 33 -10.66 -19.34 20.79
N GLN A 34 -11.22 -20.35 21.46
CA GLN A 34 -11.62 -20.28 22.87
C GLN A 34 -11.19 -21.54 23.64
N GLY A 35 -10.97 -21.35 24.95
CA GLY A 35 -10.59 -22.41 25.88
C GLY A 35 -9.11 -22.81 25.83
N LEU A 36 -8.72 -23.68 26.78
CA LEU A 36 -7.33 -24.14 26.97
C LEU A 36 -6.78 -24.88 25.74
N LEU A 37 -7.67 -25.54 24.99
CA LEU A 37 -7.34 -26.31 23.76
C LEU A 37 -7.43 -25.48 22.48
N GLN A 38 -7.59 -24.14 22.56
CA GLN A 38 -7.63 -23.24 21.39
C GLN A 38 -8.61 -23.71 20.28
N ARG A 39 -9.79 -24.24 20.67
CA ARG A 39 -10.80 -24.71 19.70
C ARG A 39 -11.43 -23.52 18.97
N VAL A 40 -11.59 -23.64 17.66
CA VAL A 40 -12.29 -22.65 16.84
C VAL A 40 -13.78 -22.70 17.15
N VAL A 41 -14.32 -21.63 17.71
CA VAL A 41 -15.74 -21.48 18.10
C VAL A 41 -16.54 -20.59 17.15
N GLY A 42 -15.85 -19.89 16.23
CA GLY A 42 -16.47 -19.01 15.26
C GLY A 42 -15.44 -18.33 14.36
N HIS A 43 -15.91 -17.45 13.49
CA HIS A 43 -15.06 -16.64 12.61
C HIS A 43 -15.51 -15.18 12.63
N VAL A 44 -14.58 -14.25 12.75
CA VAL A 44 -14.81 -12.83 12.46
C VAL A 44 -14.59 -12.63 10.98
N LYS A 45 -15.64 -12.23 10.27
CA LYS A 45 -15.63 -11.96 8.83
C LYS A 45 -15.17 -10.51 8.62
N ALA A 46 -13.87 -10.29 8.51
CA ALA A 46 -13.32 -8.95 8.30
C ALA A 46 -13.54 -8.46 6.86
N VAL A 47 -13.51 -9.36 5.89
CA VAL A 47 -13.89 -9.12 4.49
C VAL A 47 -14.73 -10.32 4.07
N ASP A 48 -15.89 -10.11 3.47
CA ASP A 48 -16.84 -11.19 3.15
C ASP A 48 -17.38 -11.06 1.72
N GLY A 49 -16.50 -11.23 0.73
CA GLY A 49 -16.85 -11.29 -0.68
C GLY A 49 -16.91 -9.89 -1.33
N ILE A 50 -15.76 -9.31 -1.62
CA ILE A 50 -15.66 -8.07 -2.39
C ILE A 50 -15.14 -8.34 -3.79
N ASP A 51 -15.66 -7.58 -4.76
CA ASP A 51 -15.33 -7.67 -6.18
C ASP A 51 -15.06 -6.26 -6.70
N PHE A 52 -13.94 -6.04 -7.38
CA PHE A 52 -13.63 -4.81 -8.09
C PHE A 52 -12.44 -4.96 -9.02
N ASP A 53 -12.32 -4.02 -9.96
CA ASP A 53 -11.19 -3.89 -10.87
C ASP A 53 -10.54 -2.53 -10.72
N VAL A 54 -9.22 -2.46 -10.93
CA VAL A 54 -8.45 -1.20 -11.01
C VAL A 54 -7.65 -1.23 -12.29
N TYR A 55 -7.77 -0.19 -13.09
CA TYR A 55 -7.04 -0.04 -14.35
C TYR A 55 -5.81 0.84 -14.18
N ARG A 56 -4.87 0.77 -15.13
CA ARG A 56 -3.68 1.63 -15.11
C ARG A 56 -4.07 3.10 -15.15
N GLY A 57 -3.40 3.91 -14.31
CA GLY A 57 -3.71 5.34 -14.20
C GLY A 57 -5.04 5.66 -13.49
N GLN A 58 -5.73 4.66 -12.93
CA GLN A 58 -6.98 4.84 -12.21
C GLN A 58 -6.77 4.85 -10.70
N THR A 59 -7.48 5.75 -10.02
CA THR A 59 -7.58 5.75 -8.55
C THR A 59 -8.94 5.21 -8.13
N LEU A 60 -8.95 4.15 -7.32
CA LEU A 60 -10.16 3.58 -6.73
C LEU A 60 -10.24 3.92 -5.24
N GLY A 61 -11.31 4.61 -4.82
CA GLY A 61 -11.58 4.91 -3.41
C GLY A 61 -12.37 3.80 -2.72
N LEU A 62 -11.78 3.16 -1.69
CA LEU A 62 -12.47 2.20 -0.84
C LEU A 62 -13.01 2.93 0.41
N VAL A 63 -14.33 3.13 0.47
CA VAL A 63 -15.01 3.87 1.55
C VAL A 63 -15.75 2.92 2.48
N GLY A 64 -15.83 3.26 3.76
CA GLY A 64 -16.55 2.50 4.77
C GLY A 64 -16.19 2.97 6.18
N GLU A 65 -16.95 2.55 7.17
CA GLU A 65 -16.74 2.90 8.58
C GLU A 65 -15.40 2.39 9.12
N SER A 66 -14.94 2.96 10.25
CA SER A 66 -13.74 2.46 10.92
C SER A 66 -13.96 1.00 11.37
N GLY A 67 -12.97 0.14 11.07
CA GLY A 67 -13.06 -1.29 11.41
C GLY A 67 -13.84 -2.16 10.41
N CYS A 68 -14.40 -1.62 9.32
CA CYS A 68 -15.15 -2.41 8.32
C CYS A 68 -14.28 -3.31 7.43
N GLY A 69 -12.96 -3.36 7.64
CA GLY A 69 -12.07 -4.27 6.93
C GLY A 69 -11.25 -3.69 5.79
N LYS A 70 -11.25 -2.36 5.55
CA LYS A 70 -10.46 -1.69 4.48
C LYS A 70 -8.98 -2.08 4.52
N THR A 71 -8.33 -1.88 5.65
CA THR A 71 -6.92 -2.28 5.88
C THR A 71 -6.69 -3.77 5.68
N THR A 72 -7.64 -4.60 6.11
CA THR A 72 -7.56 -6.06 5.94
C THR A 72 -7.64 -6.45 4.46
N ALA A 73 -8.53 -5.83 3.69
CA ALA A 73 -8.64 -6.02 2.25
C ALA A 73 -7.33 -5.64 1.54
N GLY A 74 -6.79 -4.45 1.82
CA GLY A 74 -5.51 -4.00 1.27
C GLY A 74 -4.35 -4.95 1.57
N ARG A 75 -4.25 -5.44 2.81
CA ARG A 75 -3.22 -6.41 3.20
C ARG A 75 -3.42 -7.78 2.54
N ALA A 76 -4.65 -8.19 2.31
CA ALA A 76 -4.95 -9.45 1.62
C ALA A 76 -4.60 -9.37 0.12
N ILE A 77 -4.90 -8.27 -0.54
CA ILE A 77 -4.53 -8.01 -1.94
C ILE A 77 -3.01 -8.12 -2.12
N LEU A 78 -2.24 -7.52 -1.21
CA LEU A 78 -0.77 -7.58 -1.24
C LEU A 78 -0.19 -8.90 -0.69
N GLN A 79 -1.02 -9.88 -0.37
CA GLN A 79 -0.58 -11.15 0.25
C GLN A 79 0.26 -10.95 1.54
N LEU A 80 0.01 -9.86 2.27
CA LEU A 80 0.53 -9.64 3.63
C LEU A 80 -0.33 -10.37 4.66
N GLN A 81 -1.63 -10.50 4.38
CA GLN A 81 -2.60 -11.31 5.10
C GLN A 81 -3.13 -12.39 4.14
N LYS A 82 -3.16 -13.64 4.58
CA LYS A 82 -3.70 -14.72 3.77
C LYS A 82 -5.22 -14.59 3.66
N SER A 83 -5.75 -14.63 2.44
CA SER A 83 -7.18 -14.72 2.18
C SER A 83 -7.73 -16.08 2.58
N THR A 84 -9.00 -16.13 2.99
CA THR A 84 -9.72 -17.37 3.28
C THR A 84 -10.29 -17.97 2.00
N ALA A 85 -10.76 -17.12 1.08
CA ALA A 85 -11.28 -17.50 -0.24
C ALA A 85 -11.20 -16.29 -1.18
N GLY A 86 -11.52 -16.51 -2.45
CA GLY A 86 -11.48 -15.50 -3.50
C GLY A 86 -10.14 -15.47 -4.23
N GLU A 87 -10.11 -14.67 -5.28
CA GLU A 87 -8.96 -14.56 -6.17
C GLU A 87 -8.52 -13.11 -6.29
N VAL A 88 -7.21 -12.91 -6.37
CA VAL A 88 -6.57 -11.64 -6.68
C VAL A 88 -5.67 -11.86 -7.88
N MET A 89 -5.95 -11.14 -8.96
CA MET A 89 -5.15 -11.10 -10.18
C MET A 89 -4.41 -9.77 -10.23
N PHE A 90 -3.13 -9.78 -10.48
CA PHE A 90 -2.32 -8.60 -10.70
C PHE A 90 -1.52 -8.77 -12.00
N ASP A 91 -1.68 -7.84 -12.92
CA ASP A 91 -1.07 -7.87 -14.25
C ASP A 91 -1.19 -9.25 -14.93
N GLY A 92 -2.41 -9.81 -14.93
CA GLY A 92 -2.73 -11.12 -15.49
C GLY A 92 -2.27 -12.34 -14.68
N SER A 93 -1.64 -12.15 -13.51
CA SER A 93 -1.12 -13.23 -12.66
C SER A 93 -1.99 -13.44 -11.42
N ALA A 94 -2.39 -14.67 -11.11
CA ALA A 94 -3.18 -15.03 -9.92
C ALA A 94 -2.31 -15.02 -8.66
N VAL A 95 -2.09 -13.84 -8.08
CA VAL A 95 -1.18 -13.63 -6.94
C VAL A 95 -1.69 -14.25 -5.64
N SER A 96 -2.98 -14.50 -5.51
CA SER A 96 -3.58 -15.16 -4.34
C SER A 96 -3.03 -16.58 -4.10
N SER A 97 -2.53 -17.24 -5.14
CA SER A 97 -1.93 -18.57 -5.07
C SER A 97 -0.41 -18.56 -4.84
N PHE A 98 0.23 -17.38 -4.85
CA PHE A 98 1.68 -17.27 -4.83
C PHE A 98 2.26 -17.56 -3.45
N SER A 99 3.38 -18.29 -3.45
CA SER A 99 4.26 -18.43 -2.30
C SER A 99 4.99 -17.11 -2.01
N ARG A 100 5.55 -16.97 -0.79
CA ARG A 100 6.35 -15.79 -0.41
C ARG A 100 7.52 -15.54 -1.38
N ARG A 101 8.10 -16.59 -1.97
CA ARG A 101 9.20 -16.48 -2.93
C ARG A 101 8.74 -15.89 -4.26
N GLN A 102 7.58 -16.33 -4.75
CA GLN A 102 6.96 -15.80 -5.97
C GLN A 102 6.47 -14.36 -5.81
N MET A 103 5.98 -13.98 -4.62
CA MET A 103 5.59 -12.60 -4.31
C MET A 103 6.78 -11.62 -4.22
N ARG A 104 8.01 -12.09 -4.05
CA ARG A 104 9.18 -11.22 -3.84
C ARG A 104 9.42 -10.21 -4.97
N PRO A 105 9.44 -10.58 -6.27
CA PRO A 105 9.56 -9.61 -7.35
C PRO A 105 8.39 -8.63 -7.40
N LEU A 106 7.15 -9.10 -7.19
CA LEU A 106 5.96 -8.26 -7.21
C LEU A 106 5.90 -7.22 -6.07
N ARG A 107 6.71 -7.40 -5.03
CA ARG A 107 6.86 -6.40 -3.96
C ARG A 107 7.47 -5.08 -4.43
N GLN A 108 8.13 -5.04 -5.58
CA GLN A 108 8.54 -3.80 -6.23
C GLN A 108 7.32 -3.11 -6.84
N GLU A 109 6.50 -3.86 -7.55
CA GLU A 109 5.40 -3.37 -8.35
C GLU A 109 4.16 -3.00 -7.52
N MET A 110 3.98 -3.65 -6.36
CA MET A 110 2.83 -3.47 -5.46
C MET A 110 3.32 -2.95 -4.10
N GLN A 111 2.99 -1.72 -3.76
CA GLN A 111 3.40 -1.07 -2.51
C GLN A 111 2.21 -0.73 -1.62
N ILE A 112 2.48 -0.53 -0.33
CA ILE A 112 1.50 -0.03 0.64
C ILE A 112 2.09 1.10 1.45
N ILE A 113 1.31 2.17 1.62
CA ILE A 113 1.60 3.26 2.53
C ILE A 113 0.65 3.09 3.72
N PHE A 114 1.22 2.73 4.87
CA PHE A 114 0.45 2.46 6.08
C PHE A 114 -0.03 3.75 6.76
N GLN A 115 -1.12 3.64 7.50
CA GLN A 115 -1.71 4.69 8.32
C GLN A 115 -0.74 5.19 9.40
N ASP A 116 0.00 4.28 10.04
CA ASP A 116 0.98 4.63 11.08
C ASP A 116 2.40 4.77 10.52
N PRO A 117 2.91 6.01 10.36
CA PRO A 117 4.27 6.23 9.89
C PRO A 117 5.33 5.87 10.94
N PHE A 118 4.98 5.83 12.25
CA PHE A 118 5.91 5.48 13.33
C PHE A 118 6.30 4.01 13.26
N GLY A 119 5.33 3.12 13.12
CA GLY A 119 5.56 1.67 12.98
C GLY A 119 6.18 1.27 11.64
N SER A 120 6.15 2.17 10.65
CA SER A 120 6.58 1.87 9.27
C SER A 120 8.07 2.09 9.03
N MET A 121 8.78 2.80 9.91
CA MET A 121 10.21 3.10 9.76
C MET A 121 11.04 2.53 10.91
N ASN A 122 12.23 2.03 10.58
CA ASN A 122 13.20 1.63 11.61
C ASN A 122 13.82 2.90 12.24
N PRO A 123 13.62 3.18 13.54
CA PRO A 123 14.09 4.40 14.19
C PRO A 123 15.63 4.51 14.27
N ARG A 124 16.34 3.41 14.03
CA ARG A 124 17.81 3.35 14.06
C ARG A 124 18.46 3.64 12.70
N MET A 125 17.66 3.82 11.65
CA MET A 125 18.16 4.12 10.31
C MET A 125 17.98 5.61 10.02
N THR A 126 18.93 6.21 9.30
CA THR A 126 18.74 7.54 8.72
C THR A 126 17.69 7.49 7.62
N ILE A 127 17.09 8.64 7.28
CA ILE A 127 16.11 8.74 6.18
C ILE A 127 16.71 8.26 4.86
N GLN A 128 17.97 8.64 4.58
CA GLN A 128 18.71 8.14 3.41
C GLN A 128 18.76 6.61 3.37
N ALA A 129 19.12 5.98 4.48
CA ALA A 129 19.20 4.53 4.55
C ALA A 129 17.82 3.89 4.33
N ALA A 130 16.76 4.46 4.92
CA ALA A 130 15.39 3.96 4.81
C ALA A 130 14.83 4.04 3.37
N ILE A 131 15.15 5.10 2.61
CA ILE A 131 14.71 5.26 1.22
C ILE A 131 15.56 4.40 0.26
N ILE A 132 16.88 4.29 0.51
CA ILE A 132 17.79 3.56 -0.37
C ILE A 132 17.70 2.04 -0.18
N GLU A 133 17.33 1.55 1.01
CA GLU A 133 17.24 0.11 1.29
C GLU A 133 16.35 -0.65 0.30
N PRO A 134 15.09 -0.24 0.03
CA PRO A 134 14.25 -0.92 -0.96
C PRO A 134 14.84 -0.85 -2.37
N MET A 135 15.47 0.25 -2.78
CA MET A 135 16.17 0.35 -4.07
C MET A 135 17.28 -0.70 -4.20
N LYS A 136 18.08 -0.90 -3.12
CA LYS A 136 19.13 -1.92 -3.11
C LYS A 136 18.56 -3.34 -3.22
N LEU A 137 17.49 -3.64 -2.48
CA LEU A 137 16.85 -4.96 -2.48
C LEU A 137 16.28 -5.32 -3.85
N GLN A 138 15.76 -4.33 -4.58
CA GLN A 138 15.19 -4.48 -5.91
C GLN A 138 16.18 -4.18 -7.04
N ARG A 139 17.47 -3.91 -6.71
CA ARG A 139 18.54 -3.61 -7.66
C ARG A 139 18.28 -2.38 -8.53
N ILE A 140 17.54 -1.40 -8.01
CA ILE A 140 17.30 -0.11 -8.64
C ILE A 140 18.50 0.79 -8.44
N GLY A 141 18.86 1.54 -9.49
CA GLY A 141 19.99 2.45 -9.50
C GLY A 141 21.35 1.74 -9.75
N SER A 142 22.17 2.37 -10.58
CA SER A 142 23.46 1.83 -11.07
C SER A 142 24.57 1.89 -10.03
N SER A 143 24.53 2.89 -9.13
CA SER A 143 25.56 3.17 -8.13
C SER A 143 24.97 3.65 -6.81
N ARG A 144 25.83 3.80 -5.79
CA ARG A 144 25.43 4.43 -4.51
C ARG A 144 25.04 5.88 -4.72
N THR A 145 25.79 6.62 -5.55
CA THR A 145 25.53 8.04 -5.85
C THR A 145 24.20 8.19 -6.56
N ASP A 146 23.94 7.41 -7.60
CA ASP A 146 22.65 7.41 -8.31
C ASP A 146 21.46 7.20 -7.36
N ARG A 147 21.56 6.25 -6.41
CA ARG A 147 20.50 6.05 -5.41
C ARG A 147 20.33 7.22 -4.45
N ILE A 148 21.42 7.92 -4.12
CA ILE A 148 21.35 9.12 -3.28
C ILE A 148 20.66 10.24 -4.04
N ASP A 149 21.00 10.45 -5.30
CA ASP A 149 20.41 11.50 -6.14
C ASP A 149 18.91 11.26 -6.34
N ARG A 150 18.50 10.00 -6.56
CA ARG A 150 17.08 9.61 -6.60
C ARG A 150 16.37 9.84 -5.25
N ALA A 151 17.03 9.54 -4.13
CA ALA A 151 16.47 9.78 -2.80
C ALA A 151 16.32 11.28 -2.50
N VAL A 152 17.22 12.13 -3.00
CA VAL A 152 17.10 13.60 -2.94
C VAL A 152 15.87 14.03 -3.72
N ALA A 153 15.75 13.64 -5.00
CA ALA A 153 14.63 14.00 -5.86
C ALA A 153 13.28 13.62 -5.24
N LEU A 154 13.15 12.37 -4.74
CA LEU A 154 11.93 11.88 -4.08
C LEU A 154 11.58 12.68 -2.82
N LEU A 155 12.56 13.12 -2.03
CA LEU A 155 12.29 14.00 -0.88
C LEU A 155 11.78 15.37 -1.31
N GLU A 156 12.36 15.96 -2.36
CA GLU A 156 11.93 17.24 -2.91
C GLU A 156 10.50 17.15 -3.46
N GLU A 157 10.16 16.05 -4.15
CA GLU A 157 8.82 15.78 -4.67
C GLU A 157 7.75 15.76 -3.56
N VAL A 158 8.09 15.23 -2.38
CA VAL A 158 7.18 15.25 -1.22
C VAL A 158 7.31 16.52 -0.36
N GLY A 159 7.96 17.58 -0.85
CA GLY A 159 8.12 18.86 -0.17
C GLY A 159 9.05 18.82 1.04
N MET A 160 10.08 17.98 1.00
CA MET A 160 11.11 17.86 2.02
C MET A 160 12.46 18.39 1.49
N LEU A 161 13.40 18.71 2.39
CA LEU A 161 14.71 19.22 2.00
C LEU A 161 15.74 18.09 1.86
N PRO A 162 16.73 18.21 0.96
CA PRO A 162 17.82 17.23 0.79
C PRO A 162 18.61 16.94 2.06
N GLU A 163 18.81 17.94 2.90
CA GLU A 163 19.51 17.81 4.18
C GLU A 163 18.83 16.86 5.17
N HIS A 164 17.51 16.62 5.01
CA HIS A 164 16.74 15.69 5.82
C HIS A 164 17.18 14.23 5.65
N LEU A 165 17.89 13.90 4.56
CA LEU A 165 18.44 12.54 4.35
C LEU A 165 19.34 12.07 5.49
N ARG A 166 20.05 12.98 6.15
CA ARG A 166 21.02 12.64 7.21
C ARG A 166 20.39 12.46 8.58
N ARG A 167 19.14 12.88 8.75
CA ARG A 167 18.39 12.83 10.02
C ARG A 167 17.76 11.47 10.26
N TYR A 168 17.31 11.27 11.49
CA TYR A 168 16.61 10.07 11.93
C TYR A 168 15.10 10.30 12.02
N PRO A 169 14.26 9.24 11.92
CA PRO A 169 12.80 9.38 11.96
C PRO A 169 12.26 10.14 13.17
N HIS A 170 12.88 10.00 14.35
CA HIS A 170 12.41 10.66 15.57
C HIS A 170 12.56 12.19 15.56
N GLU A 171 13.35 12.75 14.64
CA GLU A 171 13.55 14.19 14.48
C GLU A 171 12.47 14.89 13.64
N PHE A 172 11.45 14.15 13.19
CA PHE A 172 10.41 14.64 12.30
C PHE A 172 9.02 14.58 12.93
N SER A 173 8.14 15.50 12.53
CA SER A 173 6.72 15.46 12.87
C SER A 173 6.00 14.26 12.21
N GLY A 174 4.78 13.94 12.66
CA GLY A 174 3.98 12.87 12.08
C GLY A 174 3.75 13.04 10.57
N GLY A 175 3.35 14.25 10.14
CA GLY A 175 3.15 14.55 8.72
C GLY A 175 4.42 14.49 7.89
N GLN A 176 5.56 14.94 8.43
CA GLN A 176 6.86 14.80 7.75
C GLN A 176 7.27 13.34 7.60
N ARG A 177 7.08 12.51 8.63
CA ARG A 177 7.32 11.05 8.53
C ARG A 177 6.43 10.40 7.49
N GLN A 178 5.17 10.81 7.40
CA GLN A 178 4.25 10.30 6.39
C GLN A 178 4.77 10.59 4.97
N ARG A 179 5.24 11.82 4.70
CA ARG A 179 5.87 12.19 3.42
C ARG A 179 7.09 11.33 3.12
N ILE A 180 7.93 11.06 4.12
CA ILE A 180 9.10 10.18 3.97
C ILE A 180 8.66 8.73 3.65
N CYS A 181 7.61 8.23 4.29
CA CYS A 181 7.06 6.90 3.96
C CYS A 181 6.53 6.83 2.52
N ILE A 182 5.91 7.91 2.03
CA ILE A 182 5.48 8.04 0.62
C ILE A 182 6.70 8.01 -0.30
N ALA A 183 7.71 8.87 -0.08
CA ALA A 183 8.95 8.88 -0.85
C ALA A 183 9.64 7.50 -0.89
N ARG A 184 9.66 6.80 0.25
CA ARG A 184 10.20 5.43 0.33
C ARG A 184 9.42 4.42 -0.52
N SER A 185 8.09 4.52 -0.55
CA SER A 185 7.25 3.63 -1.35
C SER A 185 7.41 3.90 -2.85
N LEU A 186 7.58 5.15 -3.24
CA LEU A 186 7.84 5.57 -4.63
C LEU A 186 9.26 5.20 -5.10
N ALA A 187 10.20 5.00 -4.19
CA ALA A 187 11.61 4.72 -4.50
C ALA A 187 11.83 3.43 -5.32
N VAL A 188 10.85 2.56 -5.37
CA VAL A 188 10.90 1.32 -6.17
C VAL A 188 10.10 1.40 -7.46
N GLU A 189 9.56 2.59 -7.80
CA GLU A 189 8.78 2.86 -9.02
C GLU A 189 7.61 1.86 -9.18
N PRO A 190 6.69 1.78 -8.20
CA PRO A 190 5.63 0.79 -8.20
C PRO A 190 4.58 1.09 -9.28
N GLN A 191 3.93 0.05 -9.77
CA GLN A 191 2.78 0.16 -10.69
C GLN A 191 1.45 0.29 -9.95
N PHE A 192 1.40 -0.15 -8.68
CA PHE A 192 0.20 -0.15 -7.86
C PHE A 192 0.53 0.21 -6.40
N ILE A 193 -0.22 1.16 -5.85
CA ILE A 193 -0.05 1.61 -4.47
C ILE A 193 -1.37 1.54 -3.72
N ILE A 194 -1.36 0.92 -2.55
CA ILE A 194 -2.46 0.99 -1.60
C ILE A 194 -2.15 2.05 -0.56
N CYS A 195 -3.04 3.04 -0.44
CA CYS A 195 -2.97 4.10 0.57
C CYS A 195 -3.96 3.79 1.70
N ASP A 196 -3.46 3.29 2.83
CA ASP A 196 -4.29 2.97 4.01
C ASP A 196 -4.40 4.21 4.91
N GLU A 197 -5.40 5.06 4.65
CA GLU A 197 -5.65 6.35 5.34
C GLU A 197 -4.41 7.28 5.44
N SER A 198 -3.44 7.06 4.56
CA SER A 198 -2.10 7.65 4.65
C SER A 198 -2.04 9.16 4.41
N VAL A 199 -3.09 9.73 3.83
CA VAL A 199 -3.16 11.17 3.55
C VAL A 199 -3.97 11.97 4.59
N SER A 200 -4.69 11.29 5.49
CA SER A 200 -5.56 11.95 6.49
C SER A 200 -4.80 12.76 7.55
N VAL A 201 -3.52 12.48 7.75
CA VAL A 201 -2.63 13.16 8.72
C VAL A 201 -1.91 14.36 8.08
N LEU A 202 -2.05 14.57 6.78
CA LEU A 202 -1.39 15.65 6.06
C LEU A 202 -2.30 16.90 5.99
N ASP A 203 -1.68 18.08 6.02
CA ASP A 203 -2.37 19.33 5.75
C ASP A 203 -2.97 19.32 4.33
N VAL A 204 -4.12 19.96 4.13
CA VAL A 204 -4.91 19.93 2.89
C VAL A 204 -4.06 20.28 1.65
N SER A 205 -3.17 21.27 1.75
CA SER A 205 -2.28 21.68 0.66
C SER A 205 -1.28 20.59 0.27
N VAL A 206 -0.75 19.88 1.26
CA VAL A 206 0.22 18.79 1.07
C VAL A 206 -0.49 17.52 0.61
N GLN A 207 -1.70 17.29 1.11
CA GLN A 207 -2.54 16.18 0.66
C GLN A 207 -2.80 16.26 -0.85
N ALA A 208 -3.16 17.46 -1.36
CA ALA A 208 -3.36 17.66 -2.79
C ALA A 208 -2.07 17.44 -3.59
N GLN A 209 -0.91 17.91 -3.10
CA GLN A 209 0.37 17.71 -3.75
C GLN A 209 0.76 16.22 -3.81
N VAL A 210 0.57 15.48 -2.73
CA VAL A 210 0.85 14.05 -2.66
C VAL A 210 -0.10 13.23 -3.53
N LEU A 211 -1.40 13.59 -3.55
CA LEU A 211 -2.38 12.92 -4.43
C LEU A 211 -2.09 13.13 -5.91
N ASN A 212 -1.54 14.29 -6.28
CA ASN A 212 -1.12 14.55 -7.66
C ASN A 212 0.18 13.81 -8.05
N LEU A 213 0.95 13.35 -7.07
CA LEU A 213 2.17 12.59 -7.27
C LEU A 213 1.90 11.07 -7.42
N LEU A 214 0.81 10.59 -6.79
CA LEU A 214 0.36 9.20 -6.83
C LEU A 214 -0.54 8.93 -8.03
#